data_e36ead1d4669c1bbb96c0fa38d590940
#
_entry.id   e36ead1d4669c1bbb96c0fa38d590940
#
_cell.length_a   1.000
_cell.length_b   1.000
_cell.length_c   1.000
_cell.angle_alpha   90.00
_cell.angle_beta   90.00
_cell.angle_gamma   90.00
#
_symmetry.space_group_name_H-M   'P 1'
#
loop_
_entity.id
_entity.type
_entity.pdbx_description
1 polymer ?
#
loop_
_entity_poly.entity_id
_entity_poly.type
_entity_poly.pdbx_seq_one_letter_code
_entity_poly.pdbx_strand_id
1 'polypeptide(L)'
;MAARSGPDPRLARARLRELMVDPARFSAEPDTIAAYVEPGSKPDNLYCVVYPRGQTDIEQVLAVARANGLAVYTPQAWGINAKRPGFIVDYKFMADIKSVDAKNLYLLLEPGVTWEQVLGELASQDVRVALPAAARSPYVLESALEREVVLPAVRFTNKQLSTFHVLLADGREYRSGSDALDNSVAHWREDGGPNISRVFTGSRNSFGLPLRGYIFLYPEPEDRKVVVRGLGSRRQACALAQKCARGEVGTEVIAMSKAKAREVACDFDELATWSVAFGLEGSPKLVAYQEKRIKELAAELKLKPVAAKAGLSEAMSQALGRPWYVPDLSFGFYTTFSRVEELSTLTELGLKGIGKPAQMVIPVKRGASVFVSYDVLDARDGAAAAVKELLPKLSDAGAFFPNPTGSLATHIFKKQVTYAKMLGELKRIIDPDDVLNSGQVVEV
;
A
#
# COMPACT_ATOMS: atom_id res chain seq x y z
N MET A 1 -22.39 -17.90 32.65
CA MET A 1 -21.27 -17.10 32.16
C MET A 1 -20.11 -17.31 33.09
N ALA A 2 -19.09 -18.08 32.72
CA ALA A 2 -17.87 -18.21 33.50
C ALA A 2 -17.16 -16.84 33.49
N ALA A 3 -16.71 -16.38 34.67
CA ALA A 3 -15.91 -15.17 34.78
C ALA A 3 -14.68 -15.31 33.88
N ARG A 4 -14.54 -14.46 32.82
CA ARG A 4 -13.34 -14.42 32.02
C ARG A 4 -12.18 -14.03 32.95
N SER A 5 -11.20 -14.92 33.13
CA SER A 5 -9.93 -14.58 33.74
C SER A 5 -9.32 -13.41 32.93
N GLY A 6 -8.68 -12.48 33.61
CA GLY A 6 -7.95 -11.39 32.92
C GLY A 6 -6.90 -11.93 31.94
N PRO A 7 -6.32 -11.06 31.06
CA PRO A 7 -5.31 -11.47 30.10
C PRO A 7 -4.17 -12.26 30.76
N ASP A 8 -3.86 -13.45 30.25
CA ASP A 8 -2.71 -14.24 30.69
C ASP A 8 -1.69 -14.45 29.55
N PRO A 9 -0.78 -13.49 29.37
CA PRO A 9 0.21 -13.56 28.29
C PRO A 9 1.21 -14.71 28.43
N ARG A 10 1.51 -15.14 29.66
CA ARG A 10 2.50 -16.22 29.89
C ARG A 10 1.95 -17.57 29.45
N LEU A 11 0.72 -17.85 29.85
CA LEU A 11 0.04 -19.08 29.44
C LEU A 11 -0.18 -19.13 27.93
N ALA A 12 -0.65 -18.04 27.35
CA ALA A 12 -0.83 -17.93 25.90
C ALA A 12 0.49 -18.15 25.15
N ARG A 13 1.60 -17.52 25.59
CA ARG A 13 2.91 -17.68 24.99
C ARG A 13 3.41 -19.13 25.04
N ALA A 14 3.24 -19.80 26.18
CA ALA A 14 3.60 -21.21 26.32
C ALA A 14 2.80 -22.08 25.34
N ARG A 15 1.48 -21.87 25.25
CA ARG A 15 0.61 -22.62 24.35
C ARG A 15 0.93 -22.38 22.89
N LEU A 16 1.20 -21.14 22.48
CA LEU A 16 1.61 -20.81 21.13
C LEU A 16 2.94 -21.46 20.74
N ARG A 17 3.90 -21.52 21.69
CA ARG A 17 5.17 -22.21 21.45
C ARG A 17 4.97 -23.73 21.23
N GLU A 18 4.06 -24.35 21.98
CA GLU A 18 3.70 -25.76 21.79
C GLU A 18 3.04 -26.01 20.42
N LEU A 19 2.13 -25.14 20.02
CA LEU A 19 1.45 -25.24 18.72
C LEU A 19 2.40 -25.05 17.54
N MET A 20 3.37 -24.16 17.68
CA MET A 20 4.41 -23.92 16.68
C MET A 20 5.59 -24.88 16.90
N VAL A 21 5.37 -26.18 16.62
CA VAL A 21 6.32 -27.27 16.88
C VAL A 21 7.73 -26.98 16.34
N ASP A 22 7.83 -26.38 15.14
CA ASP A 22 9.09 -25.94 14.56
C ASP A 22 9.57 -24.64 15.24
N PRO A 23 10.75 -24.60 15.88
CA PRO A 23 11.27 -23.42 16.55
C PRO A 23 11.37 -22.17 15.67
N ALA A 24 11.56 -22.35 14.34
CA ALA A 24 11.60 -21.24 13.39
C ALA A 24 10.26 -20.52 13.25
N ARG A 25 9.16 -21.13 13.72
CA ARG A 25 7.81 -20.60 13.63
C ARG A 25 7.35 -19.82 14.87
N PHE A 26 8.25 -19.58 15.81
CA PHE A 26 7.97 -18.85 17.04
C PHE A 26 9.19 -18.05 17.49
N SER A 27 8.99 -16.78 17.85
CA SER A 27 10.02 -15.97 18.49
C SER A 27 9.42 -15.18 19.65
N ALA A 28 10.12 -15.16 20.76
CA ALA A 28 9.83 -14.27 21.91
C ALA A 28 11.02 -13.33 22.20
N GLU A 29 11.95 -13.23 21.24
CA GLU A 29 13.13 -12.38 21.36
C GLU A 29 12.72 -10.89 21.26
N PRO A 30 13.17 -10.04 22.21
CA PRO A 30 12.81 -8.62 22.22
C PRO A 30 13.14 -7.89 20.91
N ASP A 31 14.30 -8.17 20.31
CA ASP A 31 14.74 -7.55 19.07
C ASP A 31 13.83 -7.94 17.89
N THR A 32 13.38 -9.21 17.86
CA THR A 32 12.42 -9.67 16.85
C THR A 32 11.09 -8.94 16.99
N ILE A 33 10.58 -8.77 18.21
CA ILE A 33 9.32 -8.06 18.47
C ILE A 33 9.45 -6.57 18.14
N ALA A 34 10.57 -5.95 18.53
CA ALA A 34 10.83 -4.53 18.30
C ALA A 34 10.82 -4.15 16.81
N ALA A 35 11.21 -5.07 15.94
CA ALA A 35 11.19 -4.85 14.48
C ALA A 35 9.78 -4.62 13.90
N TYR A 36 8.71 -5.00 14.61
CA TYR A 36 7.32 -4.80 14.20
C TYR A 36 6.66 -3.57 14.82
N VAL A 37 7.31 -2.89 15.76
CA VAL A 37 6.72 -1.79 16.52
C VAL A 37 6.91 -0.46 15.85
N GLU A 38 5.90 0.41 15.94
CA GLU A 38 5.99 1.79 15.44
C GLU A 38 7.23 2.51 16.00
N PRO A 39 8.05 3.17 15.17
CA PRO A 39 9.24 3.91 15.64
C PRO A 39 8.91 4.87 16.81
N GLY A 40 9.62 4.72 17.90
CA GLY A 40 9.43 5.52 19.12
C GLY A 40 8.31 5.03 20.05
N SER A 41 7.65 3.92 19.72
CA SER A 41 6.73 3.20 20.62
C SER A 41 7.46 2.06 21.35
N LYS A 42 6.90 1.63 22.50
CA LYS A 42 7.44 0.51 23.27
C LYS A 42 6.70 -0.78 22.94
N PRO A 43 7.40 -1.93 22.90
CA PRO A 43 6.78 -3.24 22.65
C PRO A 43 6.05 -3.84 23.87
N ASP A 44 5.81 -3.06 24.93
CA ASP A 44 5.42 -3.52 26.29
C ASP A 44 4.17 -4.43 26.28
N ASN A 45 3.31 -4.31 25.27
CA ASN A 45 2.10 -5.11 25.11
C ASN A 45 2.23 -6.29 24.14
N LEU A 46 3.43 -6.53 23.59
CA LEU A 46 3.66 -7.60 22.60
C LEU A 46 4.59 -8.67 23.20
N TYR A 47 4.17 -9.94 23.17
CA TYR A 47 4.85 -11.01 23.93
C TYR A 47 5.57 -12.04 23.06
N CYS A 48 5.19 -12.18 21.80
CA CYS A 48 5.86 -13.07 20.86
C CYS A 48 5.39 -12.81 19.41
N VAL A 49 6.12 -13.38 18.48
CA VAL A 49 5.77 -13.48 17.08
C VAL A 49 5.55 -14.94 16.73
N VAL A 50 4.45 -15.24 16.03
CA VAL A 50 4.14 -16.58 15.50
C VAL A 50 4.05 -16.52 13.98
N TYR A 51 4.52 -17.58 13.34
CA TYR A 51 4.63 -17.69 11.89
C TYR A 51 3.79 -18.89 11.40
N PRO A 52 2.50 -18.70 11.07
CA PRO A 52 1.63 -19.75 10.58
C PRO A 52 2.08 -20.25 9.20
N ARG A 53 1.75 -21.52 8.90
CA ARG A 53 1.92 -22.14 7.56
C ARG A 53 0.61 -22.36 6.83
N GLY A 54 -0.52 -22.05 7.45
CA GLY A 54 -1.82 -22.23 6.86
C GLY A 54 -2.99 -21.81 7.75
N GLN A 55 -4.18 -21.95 7.24
CA GLN A 55 -5.42 -21.54 7.90
C GLN A 55 -5.59 -22.20 9.29
N THR A 56 -5.34 -23.50 9.41
CA THR A 56 -5.50 -24.21 10.69
C THR A 56 -4.62 -23.62 11.80
N ASP A 57 -3.39 -23.20 11.47
CA ASP A 57 -2.52 -22.54 12.44
C ASP A 57 -3.14 -21.20 12.90
N ILE A 58 -3.69 -20.41 11.98
CA ILE A 58 -4.32 -19.12 12.30
C ILE A 58 -5.56 -19.36 13.17
N GLU A 59 -6.37 -20.37 12.89
CA GLU A 59 -7.53 -20.74 13.71
C GLU A 59 -7.13 -21.09 15.15
N GLN A 60 -6.06 -21.88 15.32
CA GLN A 60 -5.52 -22.24 16.63
C GLN A 60 -4.98 -20.99 17.36
N VAL A 61 -4.27 -20.13 16.67
CA VAL A 61 -3.75 -18.86 17.20
C VAL A 61 -4.90 -17.97 17.67
N LEU A 62 -5.96 -17.82 16.90
CA LEU A 62 -7.16 -17.07 17.29
C LEU A 62 -7.87 -17.68 18.50
N ALA A 63 -7.93 -19.01 18.58
CA ALA A 63 -8.51 -19.70 19.73
C ALA A 63 -7.72 -19.42 21.02
N VAL A 64 -6.37 -19.43 20.96
CA VAL A 64 -5.50 -19.07 22.08
C VAL A 64 -5.71 -17.61 22.47
N ALA A 65 -5.77 -16.70 21.52
CA ALA A 65 -5.98 -15.27 21.77
C ALA A 65 -7.29 -15.02 22.54
N ARG A 66 -8.39 -15.57 22.02
CA ARG A 66 -9.74 -15.43 22.62
C ARG A 66 -9.80 -16.03 24.02
N ALA A 67 -9.25 -17.24 24.21
CA ALA A 67 -9.27 -17.92 25.51
C ALA A 67 -8.52 -17.13 26.60
N ASN A 68 -7.52 -16.33 26.21
CA ASN A 68 -6.68 -15.57 27.15
C ASN A 68 -6.95 -14.06 27.13
N GLY A 69 -7.98 -13.57 26.43
CA GLY A 69 -8.32 -12.16 26.35
C GLY A 69 -7.24 -11.28 25.67
N LEU A 70 -6.45 -11.85 24.77
CA LEU A 70 -5.34 -11.20 24.09
C LEU A 70 -5.73 -10.74 22.68
N ALA A 71 -5.02 -9.74 22.17
CA ALA A 71 -5.13 -9.30 20.79
C ALA A 71 -4.13 -10.04 19.87
N VAL A 72 -4.51 -10.17 18.61
CA VAL A 72 -3.65 -10.64 17.52
C VAL A 72 -3.34 -9.46 16.62
N TYR A 73 -2.07 -9.17 16.47
CA TYR A 73 -1.58 -8.12 15.59
C TYR A 73 -0.93 -8.74 14.35
N THR A 74 -1.06 -8.08 13.22
CA THR A 74 -0.32 -8.42 11.99
C THR A 74 0.70 -7.33 11.69
N PRO A 75 1.76 -7.62 10.92
CA PRO A 75 2.69 -6.59 10.47
C PRO A 75 1.92 -5.41 9.87
N GLN A 76 2.36 -4.21 10.16
CA GLN A 76 1.76 -2.98 9.68
C GLN A 76 2.84 -2.13 9.02
N ALA A 77 2.52 -1.53 7.90
CA ALA A 77 3.41 -0.67 7.13
C ALA A 77 4.04 0.49 7.94
N TRP A 78 3.42 0.88 9.04
CA TRP A 78 3.88 1.95 9.94
C TRP A 78 4.35 1.44 11.30
N GLY A 79 4.47 0.13 11.44
CA GLY A 79 4.65 -0.53 12.72
C GLY A 79 3.37 -0.64 13.54
N ILE A 80 3.41 -1.52 14.53
CA ILE A 80 2.30 -1.82 15.44
C ILE A 80 2.37 -0.88 16.65
N ASN A 81 1.25 -0.22 16.96
CA ASN A 81 1.05 0.48 18.23
C ASN A 81 0.06 -0.30 19.08
N ALA A 82 0.57 -1.30 19.80
CA ALA A 82 -0.26 -2.22 20.57
C ALA A 82 -0.94 -1.54 21.75
N LYS A 83 -2.25 -1.32 21.68
CA LYS A 83 -3.07 -0.74 22.75
C LYS A 83 -3.46 -1.77 23.81
N ARG A 84 -3.52 -3.04 23.44
CA ARG A 84 -3.86 -4.17 24.31
C ARG A 84 -2.75 -5.21 24.30
N PRO A 85 -2.63 -6.00 25.38
CA PRO A 85 -1.76 -7.16 25.41
C PRO A 85 -2.06 -8.13 24.26
N GLY A 86 -1.03 -8.62 23.59
CA GLY A 86 -1.22 -9.50 22.44
C GLY A 86 0.08 -10.08 21.90
N PHE A 87 -0.01 -10.64 20.71
CA PHE A 87 1.12 -11.19 19.97
C PHE A 87 0.96 -10.95 18.47
N ILE A 88 2.03 -11.18 17.75
CA ILE A 88 2.13 -10.87 16.32
C ILE A 88 1.97 -12.16 15.52
N VAL A 89 1.19 -12.11 14.45
CA VAL A 89 1.08 -13.14 13.40
C VAL A 89 1.72 -12.60 12.14
N ASP A 90 2.85 -13.17 11.75
CA ASP A 90 3.54 -12.83 10.50
C ASP A 90 3.42 -13.97 9.50
N TYR A 91 3.02 -13.65 8.30
CA TYR A 91 2.68 -14.60 7.24
C TYR A 91 3.87 -15.11 6.43
N LYS A 92 5.11 -14.84 6.80
CA LYS A 92 6.30 -15.18 5.99
C LYS A 92 6.39 -16.65 5.54
N PHE A 93 5.73 -17.58 6.25
CA PHE A 93 5.68 -19.01 5.87
C PHE A 93 4.37 -19.41 5.15
N MET A 94 3.45 -18.49 4.95
CA MET A 94 2.32 -18.65 4.05
C MET A 94 2.63 -17.90 2.74
N ALA A 95 3.60 -18.42 1.99
CA ALA A 95 4.24 -17.70 0.88
C ALA A 95 4.17 -18.49 -0.45
N ASP A 96 3.12 -19.29 -0.62
CA ASP A 96 2.90 -20.04 -1.86
C ASP A 96 2.13 -19.23 -2.89
N ILE A 97 2.65 -19.20 -4.12
CA ILE A 97 1.88 -18.86 -5.31
C ILE A 97 1.10 -20.12 -5.69
N LYS A 98 -0.21 -20.11 -5.46
CA LYS A 98 -1.06 -21.31 -5.65
C LYS A 98 -1.36 -21.59 -7.12
N SER A 99 -1.55 -20.56 -7.93
CA SER A 99 -1.75 -20.68 -9.37
C SER A 99 -1.53 -19.37 -10.09
N VAL A 100 -1.09 -19.47 -11.35
CA VAL A 100 -1.05 -18.38 -12.33
C VAL A 100 -1.97 -18.77 -13.48
N ASP A 101 -3.02 -18.01 -13.70
CA ASP A 101 -3.94 -18.19 -14.83
C ASP A 101 -3.71 -17.05 -15.84
N ALA A 102 -2.76 -17.25 -16.72
CA ALA A 102 -2.42 -16.28 -17.77
C ALA A 102 -3.56 -16.09 -18.78
N LYS A 103 -4.43 -17.09 -18.97
CA LYS A 103 -5.57 -17.02 -19.87
C LYS A 103 -6.69 -16.11 -19.33
N ASN A 104 -7.00 -16.27 -18.04
CA ASN A 104 -8.05 -15.50 -17.37
C ASN A 104 -7.49 -14.29 -16.59
N LEU A 105 -6.17 -14.10 -16.60
CA LEU A 105 -5.46 -12.95 -16.01
C LEU A 105 -5.60 -12.85 -14.51
N TYR A 106 -5.40 -13.96 -13.80
CA TYR A 106 -5.40 -14.03 -12.34
C TYR A 106 -4.17 -14.73 -11.77
N LEU A 107 -3.74 -14.26 -10.63
CA LEU A 107 -2.70 -14.84 -9.80
C LEU A 107 -3.29 -15.12 -8.42
N LEU A 108 -3.36 -16.38 -7.99
CA LEU A 108 -3.78 -16.78 -6.64
C LEU A 108 -2.55 -16.94 -5.75
N LEU A 109 -2.53 -16.23 -4.64
CA LEU A 109 -1.40 -16.24 -3.72
C LEU A 109 -1.82 -16.17 -2.24
N GLU A 110 -0.90 -16.60 -1.39
CA GLU A 110 -0.96 -16.50 0.07
C GLU A 110 -0.45 -15.15 0.58
N PRO A 111 -0.77 -14.75 1.83
CA PRO A 111 -0.46 -13.41 2.35
C PRO A 111 1.03 -13.07 2.43
N GLY A 112 1.90 -14.05 2.62
CA GLY A 112 3.34 -13.87 2.74
C GLY A 112 4.11 -13.89 1.41
N VAL A 113 3.42 -13.97 0.27
CA VAL A 113 4.08 -13.89 -1.05
C VAL A 113 4.59 -12.49 -1.30
N THR A 114 5.87 -12.38 -1.65
CA THR A 114 6.53 -11.10 -1.92
C THR A 114 6.44 -10.68 -3.39
N TRP A 115 6.67 -9.39 -3.64
CA TRP A 115 6.74 -8.86 -5.00
C TRP A 115 7.86 -9.50 -5.82
N GLU A 116 9.01 -9.79 -5.19
CA GLU A 116 10.15 -10.46 -5.83
C GLU A 116 9.79 -11.87 -6.29
N GLN A 117 9.05 -12.62 -5.47
CA GLN A 117 8.56 -13.96 -5.84
C GLN A 117 7.59 -13.89 -7.03
N VAL A 118 6.65 -12.94 -7.02
CA VAL A 118 5.71 -12.74 -8.13
C VAL A 118 6.42 -12.35 -9.41
N LEU A 119 7.37 -11.40 -9.35
CA LEU A 119 8.15 -11.00 -10.52
C LEU A 119 8.99 -12.17 -11.08
N GLY A 120 9.57 -12.99 -10.22
CA GLY A 120 10.31 -14.19 -10.61
C GLY A 120 9.40 -15.23 -11.29
N GLU A 121 8.21 -15.48 -10.74
CA GLU A 121 7.24 -16.43 -11.30
C GLU A 121 6.70 -15.98 -12.66
N LEU A 122 6.46 -14.68 -12.83
CA LEU A 122 5.91 -14.13 -14.09
C LEU A 122 6.97 -13.86 -15.18
N ALA A 123 8.27 -13.94 -14.85
CA ALA A 123 9.35 -13.56 -15.78
C ALA A 123 9.36 -14.33 -17.11
N SER A 124 8.80 -15.54 -17.13
CA SER A 124 8.72 -16.40 -18.34
C SER A 124 7.31 -16.47 -18.95
N GLN A 125 6.39 -15.63 -18.48
CA GLN A 125 5.00 -15.64 -18.89
C GLN A 125 4.63 -14.34 -19.62
N ASP A 126 3.68 -14.41 -20.56
CA ASP A 126 3.22 -13.25 -21.34
C ASP A 126 2.23 -12.38 -20.55
N VAL A 127 2.41 -12.32 -19.22
CA VAL A 127 1.57 -11.55 -18.30
C VAL A 127 2.41 -10.85 -17.24
N ARG A 128 1.86 -9.77 -16.69
CA ARG A 128 2.49 -8.95 -15.66
C ARG A 128 1.49 -8.49 -14.62
N VAL A 129 1.99 -7.98 -13.52
CA VAL A 129 1.22 -7.41 -12.41
C VAL A 129 1.41 -5.89 -12.38
N ALA A 130 0.40 -5.16 -11.88
CA ALA A 130 0.55 -3.73 -11.62
C ALA A 130 1.38 -3.50 -10.36
N LEU A 131 2.53 -2.84 -10.48
CA LEU A 131 3.48 -2.63 -9.39
C LEU A 131 3.12 -1.40 -8.55
N PRO A 132 3.34 -1.42 -7.24
CA PRO A 132 3.07 -0.27 -6.38
C PRO A 132 4.08 0.86 -6.59
N ALA A 133 3.58 2.10 -6.53
CA ALA A 133 4.36 3.32 -6.65
C ALA A 133 4.89 3.86 -5.31
N ALA A 134 4.37 3.35 -4.20
CA ALA A 134 4.73 3.77 -2.85
C ALA A 134 4.53 2.60 -1.89
N ALA A 135 5.22 1.49 -2.19
CA ALA A 135 5.11 0.24 -1.42
C ALA A 135 5.67 0.42 -0.01
N ARG A 136 4.89 -0.02 0.98
CA ARG A 136 5.31 -0.07 2.38
C ARG A 136 5.54 -1.48 2.86
N SER A 137 4.90 -2.44 2.22
CA SER A 137 5.04 -3.86 2.51
C SER A 137 5.71 -4.60 1.35
N PRO A 138 6.57 -5.58 1.62
CA PRO A 138 7.06 -6.49 0.61
C PRO A 138 5.98 -7.46 0.12
N TYR A 139 4.87 -7.61 0.85
CA TYR A 139 3.82 -8.58 0.57
C TYR A 139 2.77 -8.05 -0.40
N VAL A 140 2.52 -8.82 -1.46
CA VAL A 140 1.60 -8.43 -2.55
C VAL A 140 0.16 -8.29 -2.06
N LEU A 141 -0.34 -9.26 -1.29
CA LEU A 141 -1.73 -9.26 -0.84
C LEU A 141 -2.00 -8.12 0.16
N GLU A 142 -1.06 -7.81 1.05
CA GLU A 142 -1.18 -6.68 1.97
C GLU A 142 -1.25 -5.36 1.20
N SER A 143 -0.33 -5.13 0.26
CA SER A 143 -0.31 -3.95 -0.60
C SER A 143 -1.64 -3.76 -1.35
N ALA A 144 -2.21 -4.85 -1.87
CA ALA A 144 -3.49 -4.84 -2.58
C ALA A 144 -4.69 -4.58 -1.65
N LEU A 145 -4.74 -5.22 -0.47
CA LEU A 145 -5.76 -5.00 0.56
C LEU A 145 -5.73 -3.57 1.09
N GLU A 146 -4.55 -3.01 1.31
CA GLU A 146 -4.38 -1.62 1.76
C GLU A 146 -4.53 -0.59 0.64
N ARG A 147 -4.83 -1.02 -0.57
CA ARG A 147 -5.11 -0.17 -1.74
C ARG A 147 -3.99 0.81 -2.05
N GLU A 148 -2.75 0.35 -1.97
CA GLU A 148 -1.60 1.16 -2.35
C GLU A 148 -1.72 1.63 -3.81
N VAL A 149 -1.20 2.82 -4.09
CA VAL A 149 -1.22 3.37 -5.44
C VAL A 149 -0.24 2.60 -6.33
N VAL A 150 -0.67 2.25 -7.54
CA VAL A 150 0.15 1.53 -8.51
C VAL A 150 0.79 2.46 -9.52
N LEU A 151 1.92 2.07 -10.10
CA LEU A 151 2.62 2.84 -11.13
C LEU A 151 1.73 3.16 -12.34
N PRO A 152 0.95 2.21 -12.91
CA PRO A 152 0.03 2.51 -14.01
C PRO A 152 -1.32 3.10 -13.51
N ALA A 153 -1.28 4.06 -12.60
CA ALA A 153 -2.44 4.63 -11.90
C ALA A 153 -3.45 5.33 -12.82
N VAL A 154 -3.05 5.73 -14.02
CA VAL A 154 -3.95 6.33 -15.01
C VAL A 154 -5.06 5.37 -15.41
N ARG A 155 -4.74 4.09 -15.58
CA ARG A 155 -5.66 3.04 -16.05
C ARG A 155 -6.14 2.11 -14.94
N PHE A 156 -5.25 1.73 -14.00
CA PHE A 156 -5.45 0.59 -13.12
C PHE A 156 -5.74 0.95 -11.66
N THR A 157 -5.96 2.21 -11.37
CA THR A 157 -6.15 2.72 -9.99
C THR A 157 -6.83 1.74 -9.04
N ASN A 158 -6.12 1.30 -7.99
CA ASN A 158 -6.62 0.49 -6.87
C ASN A 158 -7.38 -0.80 -7.25
N LYS A 159 -7.12 -1.38 -8.43
CA LYS A 159 -7.78 -2.59 -8.90
C LYS A 159 -6.80 -3.76 -9.03
N GLN A 160 -5.88 -3.89 -8.11
CA GLN A 160 -4.98 -5.05 -8.10
C GLN A 160 -5.68 -6.31 -7.58
N LEU A 161 -6.54 -6.13 -6.56
CA LEU A 161 -7.24 -7.22 -5.89
C LEU A 161 -8.57 -7.53 -6.58
N SER A 162 -8.78 -8.79 -6.95
CA SER A 162 -10.06 -9.33 -7.37
C SER A 162 -10.84 -9.84 -6.16
N THR A 163 -10.80 -11.12 -5.87
CA THR A 163 -11.42 -11.73 -4.71
C THR A 163 -10.37 -12.10 -3.67
N PHE A 164 -10.79 -12.30 -2.44
CA PHE A 164 -9.92 -12.70 -1.34
C PHE A 164 -10.71 -13.45 -0.26
N HIS A 165 -9.97 -14.20 0.54
CA HIS A 165 -10.48 -14.93 1.68
C HIS A 165 -9.85 -14.41 2.95
N VAL A 166 -10.67 -14.21 3.98
CA VAL A 166 -10.21 -13.80 5.31
C VAL A 166 -10.85 -14.65 6.39
N LEU A 167 -10.11 -14.86 7.46
CA LEU A 167 -10.61 -15.52 8.67
C LEU A 167 -11.09 -14.45 9.65
N LEU A 168 -12.35 -14.53 10.06
CA LEU A 168 -12.94 -13.63 11.04
C LEU A 168 -12.47 -13.97 12.46
N ALA A 169 -12.68 -13.08 13.41
CA ALA A 169 -12.26 -13.27 14.80
C ALA A 169 -12.87 -14.52 15.46
N ASP A 170 -14.05 -14.94 15.03
CA ASP A 170 -14.75 -16.14 15.53
C ASP A 170 -14.33 -17.45 14.83
N GLY A 171 -13.42 -17.38 13.85
CA GLY A 171 -12.93 -18.52 13.09
C GLY A 171 -13.74 -18.85 11.83
N ARG A 172 -14.77 -18.09 11.50
CA ARG A 172 -15.47 -18.24 10.21
C ARG A 172 -14.66 -17.66 9.08
N GLU A 173 -14.64 -18.34 7.94
CA GLU A 173 -14.06 -17.83 6.70
C GLU A 173 -15.08 -16.95 5.96
N TYR A 174 -14.68 -15.75 5.58
CA TYR A 174 -15.39 -14.90 4.62
C TYR A 174 -14.68 -14.97 3.28
N ARG A 175 -15.45 -15.27 2.23
CA ARG A 175 -15.01 -15.29 0.84
C ARG A 175 -15.67 -14.15 0.09
N SER A 176 -14.88 -13.28 -0.52
CA SER A 176 -15.39 -12.10 -1.20
C SER A 176 -15.83 -12.38 -2.64
N GLY A 177 -16.74 -11.57 -3.15
CA GLY A 177 -17.17 -11.60 -4.54
C GLY A 177 -17.73 -12.95 -4.97
N SER A 178 -17.42 -13.37 -6.18
CA SER A 178 -17.92 -14.64 -6.73
C SER A 178 -17.35 -15.89 -6.05
N ASP A 179 -16.21 -15.79 -5.36
CA ASP A 179 -15.63 -16.91 -4.60
C ASP A 179 -16.47 -17.34 -3.39
N ALA A 180 -17.48 -16.53 -3.01
CA ALA A 180 -18.50 -16.93 -2.05
C ALA A 180 -19.31 -18.16 -2.53
N LEU A 181 -19.29 -18.46 -3.82
CA LEU A 181 -19.95 -19.62 -4.43
C LEU A 181 -18.93 -20.72 -4.70
N ASP A 182 -19.13 -21.92 -4.16
CA ASP A 182 -18.18 -23.04 -4.27
C ASP A 182 -17.90 -23.47 -5.73
N ASN A 183 -18.83 -23.23 -6.64
CA ASN A 183 -18.71 -23.59 -8.06
C ASN A 183 -18.38 -22.38 -8.97
N SER A 184 -17.99 -21.25 -8.42
CA SER A 184 -17.62 -20.09 -9.24
C SER A 184 -16.30 -20.37 -9.95
N VAL A 185 -16.29 -20.08 -11.24
CA VAL A 185 -15.07 -20.12 -12.09
C VAL A 185 -14.65 -18.70 -12.51
N ALA A 186 -15.42 -17.71 -12.12
CA ALA A 186 -15.14 -16.29 -12.38
C ALA A 186 -14.76 -15.60 -11.08
N HIS A 187 -13.59 -14.93 -11.06
CA HIS A 187 -13.16 -14.20 -9.87
C HIS A 187 -13.69 -12.77 -9.91
N TRP A 188 -15.03 -12.65 -9.92
CA TRP A 188 -15.71 -11.36 -9.95
C TRP A 188 -15.61 -10.68 -8.58
N ARG A 189 -15.12 -9.47 -8.58
CA ARG A 189 -14.69 -8.72 -7.40
C ARG A 189 -15.82 -8.30 -6.47
N GLU A 190 -16.96 -7.88 -7.03
CA GLU A 190 -18.07 -7.35 -6.25
C GLU A 190 -18.90 -8.48 -5.66
N ASP A 191 -19.34 -8.32 -4.40
CA ASP A 191 -20.25 -9.24 -3.75
C ASP A 191 -21.64 -9.19 -4.41
N GLY A 192 -22.38 -10.27 -4.30
CA GLY A 192 -23.79 -10.30 -4.72
C GLY A 192 -24.65 -9.47 -3.76
N GLY A 193 -25.07 -8.29 -4.19
CA GLY A 193 -25.80 -7.32 -3.35
C GLY A 193 -24.89 -6.25 -2.76
N PRO A 194 -25.05 -5.85 -1.47
CA PRO A 194 -24.15 -4.90 -0.82
C PRO A 194 -22.70 -5.41 -0.80
N ASN A 195 -21.77 -4.58 -1.23
CA ASN A 195 -20.36 -4.96 -1.32
C ASN A 195 -19.67 -4.90 0.04
N ILE A 196 -19.75 -5.98 0.81
CA ILE A 196 -19.17 -6.15 2.14
C ILE A 196 -17.65 -6.28 2.08
N SER A 197 -17.10 -6.81 0.98
CA SER A 197 -15.64 -6.95 0.79
C SER A 197 -14.88 -5.65 1.00
N ARG A 198 -15.52 -4.50 0.77
CA ARG A 198 -14.92 -3.17 1.00
C ARG A 198 -14.65 -2.84 2.46
N VAL A 199 -15.26 -3.53 3.41
CA VAL A 199 -14.99 -3.37 4.84
C VAL A 199 -13.59 -3.87 5.20
N PHE A 200 -13.13 -4.89 4.49
CA PHE A 200 -11.81 -5.50 4.72
C PHE A 200 -10.67 -4.72 4.05
N THR A 201 -10.96 -3.97 2.97
CA THR A 201 -9.92 -3.22 2.26
C THR A 201 -9.59 -1.87 2.94
N GLY A 202 -8.32 -1.61 3.22
CA GLY A 202 -7.86 -0.46 4.00
C GLY A 202 -8.16 -0.57 5.48
N SER A 203 -8.44 -1.79 5.97
CA SER A 203 -8.81 -2.08 7.35
C SER A 203 -7.65 -2.52 8.23
N ARG A 204 -6.46 -2.70 7.66
CA ARG A 204 -5.28 -3.22 8.37
C ARG A 204 -5.57 -4.53 9.11
N ASN A 205 -6.30 -5.41 8.45
CA ASN A 205 -6.70 -6.68 9.00
C ASN A 205 -7.51 -6.58 10.32
N SER A 206 -8.11 -5.41 10.63
CA SER A 206 -8.91 -5.22 11.85
C SER A 206 -10.26 -5.95 11.82
N PHE A 207 -10.71 -6.39 10.66
CA PHE A 207 -11.97 -7.11 10.47
C PHE A 207 -11.80 -8.58 10.09
N GLY A 208 -10.59 -8.99 9.68
CA GLY A 208 -10.29 -10.37 9.31
C GLY A 208 -8.83 -10.54 8.94
N LEU A 209 -8.30 -11.72 9.19
CA LEU A 209 -6.93 -12.11 8.86
C LEU A 209 -6.89 -12.70 7.44
N PRO A 210 -6.07 -12.21 6.51
CA PRO A 210 -6.02 -12.71 5.15
C PRO A 210 -5.50 -14.16 5.10
N LEU A 211 -6.15 -14.98 4.27
CA LEU A 211 -5.78 -16.37 4.00
C LEU A 211 -5.19 -16.54 2.60
N ARG A 212 -5.78 -15.89 1.61
CA ARG A 212 -5.37 -15.90 0.21
C ARG A 212 -6.08 -14.79 -0.57
N GLY A 213 -5.58 -14.47 -1.75
CA GLY A 213 -6.24 -13.50 -2.62
C GLY A 213 -5.88 -13.69 -4.08
N TYR A 214 -6.80 -13.26 -4.95
CA TYR A 214 -6.63 -13.22 -6.39
C TYR A 214 -6.21 -11.83 -6.82
N ILE A 215 -5.04 -11.74 -7.44
CA ILE A 215 -4.49 -10.50 -7.99
C ILE A 215 -4.70 -10.47 -9.49
N PHE A 216 -5.14 -9.34 -10.03
CA PHE A 216 -5.28 -9.16 -11.48
C PHE A 216 -3.93 -9.15 -12.16
N LEU A 217 -3.83 -9.93 -13.24
CA LEU A 217 -2.74 -9.87 -14.19
C LEU A 217 -3.15 -9.04 -15.41
N TYR A 218 -2.16 -8.60 -16.15
CA TYR A 218 -2.30 -7.84 -17.38
C TYR A 218 -1.45 -8.47 -18.46
N PRO A 219 -1.86 -8.52 -19.72
CA PRO A 219 -1.01 -8.99 -20.79
C PRO A 219 0.25 -8.14 -20.91
N GLU A 220 1.38 -8.76 -21.25
CA GLU A 220 2.54 -7.99 -21.66
C GLU A 220 2.22 -7.22 -22.97
N PRO A 221 2.62 -5.96 -23.07
CA PRO A 221 2.43 -5.20 -24.29
C PRO A 221 3.39 -5.68 -25.40
N GLU A 222 2.98 -5.57 -26.65
CA GLU A 222 3.81 -5.88 -27.82
C GLU A 222 5.09 -5.03 -27.90
N ASP A 223 4.98 -3.75 -27.47
CA ASP A 223 6.10 -2.82 -27.37
C ASP A 223 5.95 -1.93 -26.14
N ARG A 224 7.06 -1.62 -25.47
CA ARG A 224 7.12 -0.74 -24.31
C ARG A 224 8.31 0.20 -24.40
N LYS A 225 8.07 1.49 -24.19
CA LYS A 225 9.09 2.53 -24.17
C LYS A 225 8.88 3.48 -23.01
N VAL A 226 9.94 3.82 -22.32
CA VAL A 226 9.92 4.87 -21.30
C VAL A 226 10.53 6.15 -21.84
N VAL A 227 9.80 7.25 -21.66
CA VAL A 227 10.21 8.58 -22.11
C VAL A 227 10.20 9.53 -20.93
N VAL A 228 11.32 10.22 -20.69
CA VAL A 228 11.43 11.23 -19.63
C VAL A 228 11.54 12.62 -20.24
N ARG A 229 10.81 13.58 -19.66
CA ARG A 229 10.83 15.00 -20.07
C ARG A 229 11.15 15.88 -18.88
N GLY A 230 12.22 16.67 -18.99
CA GLY A 230 12.64 17.65 -18.00
C GLY A 230 11.87 18.96 -18.12
N LEU A 231 11.53 19.56 -16.99
CA LEU A 231 10.75 20.79 -16.87
C LEU A 231 11.32 21.70 -15.77
N GLY A 232 11.08 23.01 -15.87
CA GLY A 232 11.65 24.00 -14.96
C GLY A 232 10.92 24.14 -13.62
N SER A 233 9.68 23.62 -13.49
CA SER A 233 8.89 23.79 -12.27
C SER A 233 7.86 22.67 -12.07
N ARG A 234 7.44 22.48 -10.80
CA ARG A 234 6.34 21.58 -10.42
C ARG A 234 5.06 21.87 -11.20
N ARG A 235 4.70 23.15 -11.30
CA ARG A 235 3.50 23.59 -12.03
C ARG A 235 3.50 23.12 -13.49
N GLN A 236 4.64 23.25 -14.17
CA GLN A 236 4.77 22.78 -15.55
C GLN A 236 4.70 21.26 -15.65
N ALA A 237 5.36 20.53 -14.74
CA ALA A 237 5.34 19.08 -14.69
C ALA A 237 3.91 18.54 -14.42
N CYS A 238 3.22 19.11 -13.44
CA CYS A 238 1.84 18.75 -13.13
C CYS A 238 0.89 19.05 -14.29
N ALA A 239 1.04 20.19 -14.97
CA ALA A 239 0.20 20.55 -16.12
C ALA A 239 0.35 19.56 -17.27
N LEU A 240 1.60 19.16 -17.60
CA LEU A 240 1.87 18.19 -18.65
C LEU A 240 1.35 16.80 -18.24
N ALA A 241 1.65 16.35 -17.03
CA ALA A 241 1.17 15.06 -16.52
C ALA A 241 -0.35 14.95 -16.52
N GLN A 242 -1.07 15.99 -16.06
CA GLN A 242 -2.53 16.04 -16.07
C GLN A 242 -3.09 16.00 -17.49
N LYS A 243 -2.52 16.78 -18.40
CA LYS A 243 -2.97 16.86 -19.80
C LYS A 243 -2.80 15.53 -20.50
N CYS A 244 -1.66 14.85 -20.31
CA CYS A 244 -1.41 13.51 -20.85
C CYS A 244 -2.35 12.47 -20.25
N ALA A 245 -2.53 12.47 -18.94
CA ALA A 245 -3.44 11.54 -18.26
C ALA A 245 -4.90 11.69 -18.72
N ARG A 246 -5.38 12.91 -18.95
CA ARG A 246 -6.72 13.18 -19.49
C ARG A 246 -6.87 12.70 -20.93
N GLY A 247 -5.80 12.78 -21.71
CA GLY A 247 -5.76 12.26 -23.08
C GLY A 247 -5.45 10.77 -23.16
N GLU A 248 -5.33 10.07 -22.04
CA GLU A 248 -4.94 8.65 -21.95
C GLU A 248 -3.61 8.34 -22.67
N VAL A 249 -2.70 9.32 -22.68
CA VAL A 249 -1.36 9.18 -23.26
C VAL A 249 -0.39 8.73 -22.18
N GLY A 250 0.15 7.54 -22.36
CA GLY A 250 0.98 6.85 -21.36
C GLY A 250 0.17 5.98 -20.40
N THR A 251 0.69 4.83 -20.06
CA THR A 251 0.16 3.92 -19.03
C THR A 251 0.61 4.38 -17.66
N GLU A 252 1.90 4.63 -17.50
CA GLU A 252 2.48 5.34 -16.37
C GLU A 252 2.70 6.80 -16.72
N VAL A 253 2.27 7.69 -15.83
CA VAL A 253 2.53 9.14 -15.93
C VAL A 253 2.92 9.64 -14.54
N ILE A 254 4.20 9.97 -14.36
CA ILE A 254 4.75 10.28 -13.04
C ILE A 254 5.58 11.54 -13.10
N ALA A 255 5.13 12.59 -12.40
CA ALA A 255 5.92 13.79 -12.23
C ALA A 255 6.75 13.69 -10.94
N MET A 256 8.02 14.05 -11.00
CA MET A 256 8.98 13.90 -9.90
C MET A 256 9.84 15.14 -9.75
N SER A 257 10.11 15.51 -8.50
CA SER A 257 11.18 16.47 -8.18
C SER A 257 12.55 15.88 -8.51
N LYS A 258 13.57 16.73 -8.68
CA LYS A 258 14.95 16.28 -8.89
C LYS A 258 15.43 15.29 -7.83
N ALA A 259 15.06 15.52 -6.55
CA ALA A 259 15.41 14.63 -5.45
C ALA A 259 14.78 13.23 -5.63
N LYS A 260 13.48 13.16 -5.97
CA LYS A 260 12.81 11.87 -6.18
C LYS A 260 13.30 11.15 -7.44
N ALA A 261 13.59 11.86 -8.50
CA ALA A 261 14.14 11.25 -9.72
C ALA A 261 15.54 10.63 -9.47
N ARG A 262 16.37 11.25 -8.63
CA ARG A 262 17.66 10.68 -8.19
C ARG A 262 17.50 9.42 -7.36
N GLU A 263 16.55 9.41 -6.45
CA GLU A 263 16.26 8.26 -5.59
C GLU A 263 15.81 7.04 -6.41
N VAL A 264 14.95 7.26 -7.41
CA VAL A 264 14.35 6.19 -8.21
C VAL A 264 15.26 5.66 -9.31
N ALA A 265 15.94 6.56 -10.04
CA ALA A 265 16.67 6.24 -11.28
C ALA A 265 18.20 6.37 -11.16
N CYS A 266 18.74 6.51 -9.94
CA CYS A 266 20.15 6.71 -9.66
C CYS A 266 20.74 8.05 -10.14
N ASP A 267 22.02 8.33 -9.77
CA ASP A 267 22.71 9.61 -9.92
C ASP A 267 22.90 10.02 -11.39
N PHE A 268 22.01 10.87 -11.85
CA PHE A 268 22.22 11.65 -13.08
C PHE A 268 22.42 13.12 -12.70
N ASP A 269 23.62 13.65 -12.89
CA ASP A 269 23.97 15.03 -12.53
C ASP A 269 23.15 16.10 -13.25
N GLU A 270 22.65 15.80 -14.43
CA GLU A 270 21.92 16.74 -15.30
C GLU A 270 20.40 16.62 -15.24
N LEU A 271 19.85 16.21 -14.10
CA LEU A 271 18.39 16.21 -13.93
C LEU A 271 17.83 17.62 -13.90
N ALA A 272 16.76 17.84 -14.66
CA ALA A 272 15.95 19.05 -14.56
C ALA A 272 15.36 19.20 -13.14
N THR A 273 14.94 20.41 -12.78
CA THR A 273 14.30 20.69 -11.47
C THR A 273 13.10 19.78 -11.23
N TRP A 274 12.35 19.48 -12.29
CA TRP A 274 11.26 18.52 -12.35
C TRP A 274 11.37 17.65 -13.59
N SER A 275 10.94 16.41 -13.48
CA SER A 275 10.86 15.45 -14.58
C SER A 275 9.49 14.80 -14.63
N VAL A 276 9.00 14.49 -15.82
CA VAL A 276 7.83 13.63 -16.02
C VAL A 276 8.27 12.40 -16.79
N ALA A 277 8.08 11.24 -16.17
CA ALA A 277 8.27 9.94 -16.79
C ALA A 277 6.95 9.44 -17.38
N PHE A 278 7.02 8.88 -18.58
CA PHE A 278 5.90 8.29 -19.30
C PHE A 278 6.28 6.87 -19.69
N GLY A 279 5.53 5.88 -19.23
CA GLY A 279 5.53 4.53 -19.79
C GLY A 279 4.55 4.47 -20.94
N LEU A 280 5.05 4.16 -22.14
CA LEU A 280 4.27 4.08 -23.36
C LEU A 280 4.18 2.61 -23.77
N GLU A 281 2.98 2.14 -24.06
CA GLU A 281 2.69 0.72 -24.27
C GLU A 281 1.71 0.49 -25.40
N GLY A 282 1.84 -0.66 -26.06
CA GLY A 282 0.95 -1.15 -27.08
C GLY A 282 1.68 -1.63 -28.32
N SER A 283 1.06 -1.53 -29.50
CA SER A 283 1.78 -1.81 -30.75
C SER A 283 2.86 -0.76 -31.03
N PRO A 284 3.90 -1.05 -31.81
CA PRO A 284 4.94 -0.07 -32.17
C PRO A 284 4.39 1.23 -32.75
N LYS A 285 3.31 1.15 -33.51
CA LYS A 285 2.62 2.33 -34.07
C LYS A 285 1.97 3.17 -32.96
N LEU A 286 1.36 2.52 -31.98
CA LEU A 286 0.73 3.19 -30.83
C LEU A 286 1.77 3.86 -29.95
N VAL A 287 2.88 3.20 -29.66
CA VAL A 287 4.00 3.77 -28.88
C VAL A 287 4.56 5.02 -29.57
N ALA A 288 4.80 4.95 -30.89
CA ALA A 288 5.27 6.11 -31.67
C ALA A 288 4.24 7.26 -31.68
N TYR A 289 2.95 6.95 -31.82
CA TYR A 289 1.88 7.94 -31.73
C TYR A 289 1.84 8.62 -30.35
N GLN A 290 1.91 7.84 -29.26
CA GLN A 290 1.91 8.39 -27.90
C GLN A 290 3.10 9.32 -27.67
N GLU A 291 4.30 8.95 -28.14
CA GLU A 291 5.48 9.83 -28.02
C GLU A 291 5.31 11.14 -28.79
N LYS A 292 4.75 11.09 -30.01
CA LYS A 292 4.42 12.28 -30.76
C LYS A 292 3.37 13.13 -30.04
N ARG A 293 2.34 12.50 -29.50
CA ARG A 293 1.24 13.18 -28.80
C ARG A 293 1.70 13.91 -27.53
N ILE A 294 2.67 13.37 -26.78
CA ILE A 294 3.28 14.08 -25.65
C ILE A 294 3.88 15.42 -26.09
N LYS A 295 4.60 15.44 -27.23
CA LYS A 295 5.21 16.67 -27.77
C LYS A 295 4.14 17.70 -28.17
N GLU A 296 3.07 17.25 -28.83
CA GLU A 296 1.93 18.10 -29.20
C GLU A 296 1.23 18.68 -27.98
N LEU A 297 0.92 17.87 -26.96
CA LEU A 297 0.28 18.31 -25.72
C LEU A 297 1.15 19.31 -24.95
N ALA A 298 2.47 19.11 -24.94
CA ALA A 298 3.39 20.08 -24.36
C ALA A 298 3.37 21.43 -25.13
N ALA A 299 3.31 21.38 -26.47
CA ALA A 299 3.21 22.59 -27.30
C ALA A 299 1.87 23.33 -27.09
N GLU A 300 0.75 22.62 -26.97
CA GLU A 300 -0.55 23.19 -26.60
C GLU A 300 -0.49 23.97 -25.28
N LEU A 301 0.30 23.48 -24.31
CA LEU A 301 0.55 24.13 -23.02
C LEU A 301 1.64 25.21 -23.08
N LYS A 302 2.20 25.50 -24.25
CA LYS A 302 3.35 26.41 -24.45
C LYS A 302 4.59 26.03 -23.61
N LEU A 303 4.77 24.73 -23.33
CA LEU A 303 5.91 24.19 -22.63
C LEU A 303 7.02 23.80 -23.62
N LYS A 304 8.26 23.90 -23.17
CA LYS A 304 9.46 23.46 -23.91
C LYS A 304 10.20 22.41 -23.05
N PRO A 305 9.67 21.18 -22.92
CA PRO A 305 10.32 20.17 -22.13
C PRO A 305 11.62 19.73 -22.80
N VAL A 306 12.65 19.56 -22.00
CA VAL A 306 13.95 19.04 -22.43
C VAL A 306 13.86 17.51 -22.45
N ALA A 307 14.29 16.88 -23.55
CA ALA A 307 14.43 15.43 -23.57
C ALA A 307 15.54 15.01 -22.61
N ALA A 308 15.26 14.01 -21.79
CA ALA A 308 16.29 13.43 -20.94
C ALA A 308 17.33 12.69 -21.80
N LYS A 309 18.56 12.58 -21.32
CA LYS A 309 19.58 11.72 -21.92
C LYS A 309 19.07 10.26 -21.94
N ALA A 310 19.55 9.49 -22.92
CA ALA A 310 19.12 8.10 -23.14
C ALA A 310 19.26 7.24 -21.86
N GLY A 311 20.36 7.37 -21.13
CA GLY A 311 20.59 6.63 -19.88
C GLY A 311 19.53 6.85 -18.78
N LEU A 312 18.95 8.06 -18.68
CA LEU A 312 17.89 8.31 -17.70
C LEU A 312 16.57 7.61 -18.08
N SER A 313 16.24 7.56 -19.36
CA SER A 313 15.04 6.81 -19.82
C SER A 313 15.21 5.31 -19.60
N GLU A 314 16.42 4.78 -19.78
CA GLU A 314 16.75 3.37 -19.51
C GLU A 314 16.67 3.06 -18.02
N ALA A 315 17.31 3.86 -17.17
CA ALA A 315 17.25 3.69 -15.72
C ALA A 315 15.81 3.80 -15.20
N MET A 316 15.01 4.71 -15.75
CA MET A 316 13.59 4.82 -15.41
C MET A 316 12.79 3.62 -15.91
N SER A 317 13.12 3.03 -17.06
CA SER A 317 12.49 1.81 -17.54
C SER A 317 12.72 0.64 -16.59
N GLN A 318 13.95 0.47 -16.12
CA GLN A 318 14.28 -0.54 -15.09
C GLN A 318 13.55 -0.26 -13.77
N ALA A 319 13.47 0.99 -13.35
CA ALA A 319 12.75 1.38 -12.15
C ALA A 319 11.25 1.09 -12.24
N LEU A 320 10.61 1.33 -13.37
CA LEU A 320 9.19 1.01 -13.58
C LEU A 320 8.89 -0.50 -13.65
N GLY A 321 9.90 -1.34 -13.78
CA GLY A 321 9.81 -2.80 -13.73
C GLY A 321 9.86 -3.41 -12.33
N ARG A 322 9.89 -2.60 -11.27
CA ARG A 322 9.97 -3.06 -9.87
C ARG A 322 9.06 -2.24 -8.95
N PRO A 323 8.65 -2.77 -7.79
CA PRO A 323 7.94 -1.97 -6.79
C PRO A 323 8.82 -0.82 -6.27
N TRP A 324 8.21 0.34 -6.05
CA TRP A 324 8.89 1.47 -5.44
C TRP A 324 8.63 1.47 -3.95
N TYR A 325 9.58 0.97 -3.19
CA TYR A 325 9.53 1.03 -1.74
C TYR A 325 9.80 2.44 -1.24
N VAL A 326 9.03 2.84 -0.24
CA VAL A 326 9.21 4.16 0.39
C VAL A 326 10.08 4.03 1.65
N PRO A 327 10.91 5.03 1.96
CA PRO A 327 11.67 5.05 3.21
C PRO A 327 10.74 5.20 4.44
N ASP A 328 11.27 4.91 5.63
CA ASP A 328 10.52 4.97 6.90
C ASP A 328 9.80 6.28 7.11
N LEU A 329 10.47 7.40 6.76
CA LEU A 329 9.89 8.73 6.87
C LEU A 329 9.33 9.21 5.54
N SER A 330 8.15 8.73 5.21
CA SER A 330 7.42 9.09 4.00
C SER A 330 5.93 9.22 4.28
N PHE A 331 5.20 9.96 3.45
CA PHE A 331 3.75 10.06 3.51
C PHE A 331 3.17 10.39 2.13
N GLY A 332 1.91 10.04 1.93
CA GLY A 332 1.20 10.35 0.69
C GLY A 332 -0.27 10.62 0.92
N PHE A 333 -0.86 11.40 0.04
CA PHE A 333 -2.27 11.78 0.09
C PHE A 333 -2.85 11.99 -1.30
N TYR A 334 -4.15 11.92 -1.41
CA TYR A 334 -4.88 12.29 -2.61
C TYR A 334 -5.41 13.73 -2.54
N THR A 335 -5.40 14.40 -3.68
CA THR A 335 -5.96 15.74 -3.83
C THR A 335 -6.37 16.01 -5.29
N THR A 336 -6.68 17.26 -5.64
CA THR A 336 -6.87 17.71 -7.02
C THR A 336 -5.64 18.46 -7.52
N PHE A 337 -5.43 18.51 -8.83
CA PHE A 337 -4.29 19.23 -9.42
C PHE A 337 -4.26 20.73 -9.05
N SER A 338 -5.43 21.35 -8.87
CA SER A 338 -5.53 22.74 -8.46
C SER A 338 -4.99 23.02 -7.04
N ARG A 339 -4.93 21.99 -6.18
CA ARG A 339 -4.48 22.10 -4.79
C ARG A 339 -3.03 21.66 -4.58
N VAL A 340 -2.39 21.05 -5.59
CA VAL A 340 -1.03 20.52 -5.46
C VAL A 340 -0.04 21.59 -5.01
N GLU A 341 -0.06 22.78 -5.64
CA GLU A 341 0.90 23.85 -5.31
C GLU A 341 0.75 24.33 -3.86
N GLU A 342 -0.46 24.54 -3.41
CA GLU A 342 -0.75 24.99 -2.04
C GLU A 342 -0.32 23.96 -0.99
N LEU A 343 -0.74 22.70 -1.17
CA LEU A 343 -0.38 21.62 -0.24
C LEU A 343 1.12 21.33 -0.25
N SER A 344 1.77 21.46 -1.41
CA SER A 344 3.22 21.31 -1.52
C SER A 344 3.97 22.43 -0.81
N THR A 345 3.51 23.67 -0.94
CA THR A 345 4.09 24.82 -0.21
C THR A 345 3.96 24.63 1.30
N LEU A 346 2.80 24.18 1.76
CA LEU A 346 2.57 23.86 3.18
C LEU A 346 3.52 22.75 3.67
N THR A 347 3.71 21.72 2.84
CA THR A 347 4.65 20.62 3.13
C THR A 347 6.10 21.11 3.23
N GLU A 348 6.55 21.86 2.25
CA GLU A 348 7.92 22.40 2.20
C GLU A 348 8.21 23.32 3.38
N LEU A 349 7.25 24.14 3.79
CA LEU A 349 7.36 24.97 4.97
C LEU A 349 7.44 24.14 6.26
N GLY A 350 6.60 23.10 6.38
CA GLY A 350 6.60 22.21 7.55
C GLY A 350 7.87 21.37 7.68
N LEU A 351 8.55 21.07 6.57
CA LEU A 351 9.79 20.29 6.53
C LEU A 351 11.06 21.16 6.49
N LYS A 352 10.93 22.48 6.50
CA LYS A 352 12.07 23.40 6.42
C LYS A 352 13.03 23.20 7.60
N GLY A 353 14.27 22.88 7.28
CA GLY A 353 15.32 22.63 8.30
C GLY A 353 15.25 21.24 8.95
N ILE A 354 14.26 20.41 8.59
CA ILE A 354 14.04 19.09 9.14
C ILE A 354 14.59 17.99 8.21
N GLY A 355 14.44 18.16 6.91
CA GLY A 355 14.92 17.23 5.89
C GLY A 355 14.64 17.76 4.50
N LYS A 356 15.04 17.01 3.48
CA LYS A 356 14.84 17.38 2.07
C LYS A 356 13.63 16.62 1.52
N PRO A 357 12.54 17.29 1.11
CA PRO A 357 11.39 16.63 0.52
C PRO A 357 11.72 16.14 -0.90
N ALA A 358 11.59 14.84 -1.13
CA ALA A 358 11.58 14.20 -2.44
C ALA A 358 10.13 13.94 -2.84
N GLN A 359 9.62 14.71 -3.80
CA GLN A 359 8.20 14.71 -4.15
C GLN A 359 7.91 13.91 -5.42
N MET A 360 6.85 13.13 -5.38
CA MET A 360 6.24 12.44 -6.52
C MET A 360 4.77 12.85 -6.66
N VAL A 361 4.30 12.98 -7.91
CA VAL A 361 2.93 13.35 -8.26
C VAL A 361 2.43 12.43 -9.35
N ILE A 362 1.41 11.63 -9.05
CA ILE A 362 0.85 10.64 -9.98
C ILE A 362 -0.61 11.00 -10.29
N PRO A 363 -0.96 11.29 -11.54
CA PRO A 363 -2.35 11.40 -11.96
C PRO A 363 -3.12 10.10 -11.72
N VAL A 364 -4.28 10.18 -11.10
CA VAL A 364 -5.18 9.03 -10.92
C VAL A 364 -6.53 9.32 -11.55
N LYS A 365 -7.28 8.27 -11.88
CA LYS A 365 -8.61 8.39 -12.51
C LYS A 365 -8.59 9.33 -13.72
N ARG A 366 -7.67 9.11 -14.66
CA ARG A 366 -7.50 9.96 -15.87
C ARG A 366 -7.26 11.45 -15.54
N GLY A 367 -6.50 11.73 -14.47
CA GLY A 367 -6.18 13.09 -14.07
C GLY A 367 -7.34 13.88 -13.43
N ALA A 368 -8.44 13.23 -13.03
CA ALA A 368 -9.48 13.84 -12.21
C ALA A 368 -9.01 14.09 -10.78
N SER A 369 -8.13 13.24 -10.29
CA SER A 369 -7.47 13.35 -8.99
C SER A 369 -5.97 13.10 -9.15
N VAL A 370 -5.22 13.33 -8.10
CA VAL A 370 -3.78 13.12 -8.09
C VAL A 370 -3.36 12.53 -6.75
N PHE A 371 -2.44 11.57 -6.78
CA PHE A 371 -1.70 11.11 -5.62
C PHE A 371 -0.40 11.89 -5.52
N VAL A 372 -0.11 12.42 -4.35
CA VAL A 372 1.13 13.15 -4.03
C VAL A 372 1.81 12.41 -2.90
N SER A 373 3.08 12.08 -3.07
CA SER A 373 3.90 11.52 -2.00
C SER A 373 5.17 12.31 -1.77
N TYR A 374 5.65 12.20 -0.56
CA TYR A 374 6.91 12.79 -0.09
C TYR A 374 7.72 11.75 0.65
N ASP A 375 9.00 11.65 0.29
CA ASP A 375 10.02 11.01 1.09
C ASP A 375 10.89 12.11 1.71
N VAL A 376 11.15 12.00 3.00
CA VAL A 376 11.95 13.00 3.72
C VAL A 376 13.39 12.50 3.78
N LEU A 377 14.20 12.95 2.83
CA LEU A 377 15.61 12.59 2.75
C LEU A 377 16.45 13.42 3.72
N ASP A 378 17.62 12.90 4.12
CA ASP A 378 18.56 13.54 5.04
C ASP A 378 17.83 14.03 6.32
N ALA A 379 16.90 13.21 6.83
CA ALA A 379 16.08 13.54 7.99
C ALA A 379 16.93 13.78 9.24
N ARG A 380 16.68 14.90 9.92
CA ARG A 380 17.33 15.28 11.17
C ARG A 380 16.53 14.77 12.38
N ASP A 381 17.13 14.83 13.55
CA ASP A 381 16.45 14.55 14.79
C ASP A 381 15.17 15.38 14.92
N GLY A 382 14.10 14.75 15.34
CA GLY A 382 12.77 15.36 15.42
C GLY A 382 11.94 15.35 14.13
N ALA A 383 12.46 14.84 13.01
CA ALA A 383 11.75 14.81 11.73
C ALA A 383 10.43 14.04 11.79
N ALA A 384 10.41 12.90 12.48
CA ALA A 384 9.19 12.11 12.66
C ALA A 384 8.10 12.90 13.44
N ALA A 385 8.50 13.65 14.46
CA ALA A 385 7.58 14.52 15.21
C ALA A 385 7.04 15.65 14.34
N ALA A 386 7.90 16.30 13.56
CA ALA A 386 7.50 17.38 12.64
C ALA A 386 6.52 16.88 11.57
N VAL A 387 6.74 15.68 11.02
CA VAL A 387 5.78 15.05 10.09
C VAL A 387 4.47 14.75 10.80
N LYS A 388 4.47 14.18 12.01
CA LYS A 388 3.24 13.92 12.80
C LYS A 388 2.43 15.20 13.05
N GLU A 389 3.06 16.36 13.23
CA GLU A 389 2.39 17.65 13.37
C GLU A 389 1.89 18.25 12.05
N LEU A 390 2.57 17.94 10.94
CA LEU A 390 2.24 18.43 9.61
C LEU A 390 1.01 17.74 9.02
N LEU A 391 0.87 16.42 9.21
CA LEU A 391 -0.18 15.63 8.57
C LEU A 391 -1.60 16.12 8.91
N PRO A 392 -1.97 16.46 10.16
CA PRO A 392 -3.27 17.06 10.46
C PRO A 392 -3.50 18.39 9.74
N LYS A 393 -2.50 19.24 9.62
CA LYS A 393 -2.58 20.53 8.91
C LYS A 393 -2.84 20.34 7.42
N LEU A 394 -2.18 19.34 6.81
CA LEU A 394 -2.44 18.96 5.42
C LEU A 394 -3.87 18.42 5.23
N SER A 395 -4.35 17.59 6.17
CA SER A 395 -5.73 17.10 6.15
C SER A 395 -6.74 18.25 6.23
N ASP A 396 -6.49 19.23 7.10
CA ASP A 396 -7.34 20.43 7.24
C ASP A 396 -7.32 21.31 5.99
N ALA A 397 -6.20 21.32 5.29
CA ALA A 397 -6.04 21.99 4.00
C ALA A 397 -6.61 21.19 2.82
N GLY A 398 -7.26 20.04 3.02
CA GLY A 398 -7.95 19.25 2.00
C GLY A 398 -7.13 18.11 1.37
N ALA A 399 -6.04 17.71 2.00
CA ALA A 399 -5.37 16.46 1.65
C ALA A 399 -6.17 15.25 2.18
N PHE A 400 -6.45 14.28 1.33
CA PHE A 400 -7.15 13.06 1.70
C PHE A 400 -6.16 11.92 1.93
N PHE A 401 -6.11 11.42 3.15
CA PHE A 401 -5.30 10.27 3.54
C PHE A 401 -6.17 9.01 3.51
N PRO A 402 -5.90 8.04 2.59
CA PRO A 402 -6.75 6.85 2.46
C PRO A 402 -6.65 5.90 3.65
N ASN A 403 -5.47 5.84 4.28
CA ASN A 403 -5.16 4.93 5.38
C ASN A 403 -4.53 5.72 6.55
N PRO A 404 -5.31 6.57 7.25
CA PRO A 404 -4.78 7.38 8.34
C PRO A 404 -4.40 6.50 9.54
N THR A 405 -3.35 6.89 10.30
CA THR A 405 -2.84 6.15 11.46
C THR A 405 -2.64 7.04 12.66
N GLY A 406 -2.61 6.44 13.85
CA GLY A 406 -2.24 7.11 15.10
C GLY A 406 -2.95 8.45 15.30
N SER A 407 -2.20 9.50 15.58
CA SER A 407 -2.75 10.84 15.82
C SER A 407 -3.50 11.43 14.62
N LEU A 408 -3.09 11.08 13.39
CA LEU A 408 -3.80 11.52 12.18
C LEU A 408 -5.18 10.86 12.07
N ALA A 409 -5.29 9.56 12.34
CA ALA A 409 -6.57 8.85 12.36
C ALA A 409 -7.51 9.47 13.41
N THR A 410 -7.01 9.70 14.63
CA THR A 410 -7.77 10.38 15.69
C THR A 410 -8.25 11.77 15.24
N HIS A 411 -7.38 12.55 14.57
CA HIS A 411 -7.74 13.90 14.07
C HIS A 411 -8.84 13.82 13.01
N ILE A 412 -8.72 12.92 12.05
CA ILE A 412 -9.69 12.77 10.94
C ILE A 412 -11.02 12.24 11.46
N PHE A 413 -11.01 11.21 12.31
CA PHE A 413 -12.25 10.58 12.80
C PHE A 413 -13.03 11.45 13.78
N LYS A 414 -12.36 12.37 14.52
CA LYS A 414 -13.06 13.41 15.28
C LYS A 414 -13.93 14.30 14.38
N LYS A 415 -13.56 14.49 13.11
CA LYS A 415 -14.35 15.27 12.13
C LYS A 415 -15.37 14.43 11.36
N GLN A 416 -15.15 13.13 11.29
CA GLN A 416 -16.02 12.16 10.59
C GLN A 416 -16.79 11.31 11.60
N VAL A 417 -17.50 11.94 12.54
CA VAL A 417 -18.13 11.30 13.70
C VAL A 417 -19.05 10.15 13.31
N THR A 418 -19.92 10.35 12.31
CA THR A 418 -20.84 9.30 11.85
C THR A 418 -20.11 8.10 11.28
N TYR A 419 -19.09 8.34 10.45
CA TYR A 419 -18.27 7.27 9.88
C TYR A 419 -17.53 6.48 10.95
N ALA A 420 -16.87 7.18 11.88
CA ALA A 420 -16.13 6.54 12.98
C ALA A 420 -17.07 5.69 13.87
N LYS A 421 -18.27 6.20 14.18
CA LYS A 421 -19.28 5.47 14.94
C LYS A 421 -19.73 4.21 14.22
N MET A 422 -20.11 4.30 12.95
CA MET A 422 -20.51 3.14 12.14
C MET A 422 -19.38 2.09 12.03
N LEU A 423 -18.13 2.55 11.86
CA LEU A 423 -16.97 1.66 11.78
C LEU A 423 -16.76 0.91 13.11
N GLY A 424 -16.90 1.60 14.25
CA GLY A 424 -16.86 0.98 15.59
C GLY A 424 -18.02 -0.01 15.82
N GLU A 425 -19.23 0.29 15.33
CA GLU A 425 -20.35 -0.64 15.40
C GLU A 425 -20.11 -1.90 14.56
N LEU A 426 -19.59 -1.76 13.34
CA LEU A 426 -19.17 -2.89 12.50
C LEU A 426 -18.07 -3.73 13.17
N LYS A 427 -17.09 -3.08 13.80
CA LYS A 427 -16.02 -3.80 14.54
C LYS A 427 -16.63 -4.65 15.66
N ARG A 428 -17.56 -4.12 16.45
CA ARG A 428 -18.23 -4.89 17.53
C ARG A 428 -19.08 -6.05 17.04
N ILE A 429 -19.63 -5.95 15.82
CA ILE A 429 -20.40 -7.05 15.20
C ILE A 429 -19.48 -8.16 14.71
N ILE A 430 -18.37 -7.80 14.02
CA ILE A 430 -17.47 -8.76 13.37
C ILE A 430 -16.46 -9.35 14.36
N ASP A 431 -16.00 -8.54 15.31
CA ASP A 431 -14.98 -8.88 16.31
C ASP A 431 -15.36 -8.34 17.70
N PRO A 432 -16.37 -8.94 18.36
CA PRO A 432 -16.92 -8.44 19.60
C PRO A 432 -15.93 -8.45 20.78
N ASP A 433 -14.91 -9.27 20.72
CA ASP A 433 -13.84 -9.36 21.74
C ASP A 433 -12.64 -8.47 21.44
N ASP A 434 -12.68 -7.72 20.32
CA ASP A 434 -11.61 -6.84 19.82
C ASP A 434 -10.25 -7.55 19.78
N VAL A 435 -10.26 -8.76 19.17
CA VAL A 435 -9.07 -9.62 19.05
C VAL A 435 -8.15 -9.16 17.92
N LEU A 436 -8.71 -8.72 16.78
CA LEU A 436 -7.96 -8.45 15.55
C LEU A 436 -7.44 -7.02 15.51
N ASN A 437 -6.13 -6.84 15.48
CA ASN A 437 -5.45 -5.54 15.32
C ASN A 437 -6.10 -4.41 16.13
N SER A 438 -6.35 -4.68 17.43
CA SER A 438 -7.02 -3.77 18.36
C SER A 438 -6.40 -2.36 18.32
N GLY A 439 -7.24 -1.34 18.13
CA GLY A 439 -6.83 0.07 18.15
C GLY A 439 -5.99 0.51 16.93
N GLN A 440 -5.81 -0.32 15.88
CA GLN A 440 -5.02 0.08 14.71
C GLN A 440 -5.81 0.97 13.73
N VAL A 441 -7.12 0.81 13.63
CA VAL A 441 -7.99 1.63 12.77
C VAL A 441 -9.05 2.35 13.58
N VAL A 442 -9.69 1.66 14.52
CA VAL A 442 -10.78 2.19 15.36
C VAL A 442 -10.52 1.80 16.80
N GLU A 443 -10.66 2.74 17.71
CA GLU A 443 -10.78 2.44 19.15
C GLU A 443 -12.23 2.04 19.43
N VAL A 444 -12.44 0.83 19.99
CA VAL A 444 -13.77 0.26 20.30
C VAL A 444 -14.14 0.54 21.75
#